data_ac1072175b852466b7dba0bf2ff1cd97
#
_entry.id   ac1072175b852466b7dba0bf2ff1cd97
#
_cell.length_a   1.000
_cell.length_b   1.000
_cell.length_c   1.000
_cell.angle_alpha   90.00
_cell.angle_beta   90.00
_cell.angle_gamma   90.00
#
_symmetry.space_group_name_H-M   'P 1'
#
loop_
_entity.id
_entity.type
_entity.pdbx_description
1 polymer ?
#
loop_
_entity_poly.entity_id
_entity_poly.type
_entity_poly.pdbx_seq_one_letter_code
_entity_poly.pdbx_strand_id
1 'polypeptide(L)'
;MHLASFMFKNALLNADKKTKNNFLSSLKKVIVSIIKEENLKVSIDDMEYFDNKALYQFTIPTKSKAQRATYTIFLQTLRIVALLHDVGHLPFSHQVEYALKKVYDKIKEKEQKIEDLCEKELRFKNNYEEITNNSKEVLHEAIGENLLKLLFDYELEELLVKSYEKEYLKLIKRLSILILDEQVFEGFDFKVLHNFIDSTVDADRLDYINRDMLASGYITGPNDHIRITKQAVLV
;
A
#
# COMPACT_ATOMS: atom_id res chain seq x y z
N MET A 1 0.26 -8.49 5.28
CA MET A 1 1.19 -7.73 6.13
C MET A 1 2.46 -8.51 6.51
N HIS A 2 2.37 -9.69 7.14
CA HIS A 2 3.54 -10.46 7.60
C HIS A 2 4.36 -11.03 6.43
N LEU A 3 3.71 -11.63 5.45
CA LEU A 3 4.35 -12.16 4.24
C LEU A 3 5.04 -11.07 3.43
N ALA A 4 4.40 -9.91 3.23
CA ALA A 4 5.02 -8.77 2.56
C ALA A 4 6.33 -8.33 3.25
N SER A 5 6.36 -8.35 4.59
CA SER A 5 7.58 -8.07 5.35
C SER A 5 8.69 -9.08 5.08
N PHE A 6 8.37 -10.37 4.99
CA PHE A 6 9.33 -11.40 4.65
C PHE A 6 9.82 -11.28 3.21
N MET A 7 8.93 -11.03 2.26
CA MET A 7 9.30 -10.83 0.85
C MET A 7 10.24 -9.63 0.70
N PHE A 8 9.90 -8.49 1.28
CA PHE A 8 10.74 -7.29 1.24
C PHE A 8 12.12 -7.51 1.88
N LYS A 9 12.16 -8.13 3.06
CA LYS A 9 13.42 -8.50 3.72
C LYS A 9 14.25 -9.41 2.83
N ASN A 10 13.67 -10.49 2.32
CA ASN A 10 14.40 -11.50 1.55
C ASN A 10 14.86 -10.93 0.20
N ALA A 11 14.07 -10.08 -0.45
CA ALA A 11 14.48 -9.39 -1.66
C ALA A 11 15.76 -8.59 -1.45
N LEU A 12 15.89 -7.89 -0.32
CA LEU A 12 17.10 -7.16 0.03
C LEU A 12 18.27 -8.06 0.48
N LEU A 13 17.97 -9.21 1.11
CA LEU A 13 19.01 -10.16 1.50
C LEU A 13 19.60 -10.89 0.29
N ASN A 14 18.77 -11.22 -0.69
CA ASN A 14 19.16 -11.95 -1.90
C ASN A 14 19.82 -11.04 -2.95
N ALA A 15 19.59 -9.73 -2.88
CA ALA A 15 20.22 -8.77 -3.78
C ALA A 15 21.73 -8.67 -3.52
N ASP A 16 22.49 -8.48 -4.59
CA ASP A 16 23.92 -8.17 -4.46
C ASP A 16 24.11 -6.83 -3.72
N LYS A 17 25.36 -6.63 -3.23
CA LYS A 17 25.68 -5.45 -2.42
C LYS A 17 25.44 -4.12 -3.15
N LYS A 18 25.69 -4.07 -4.46
CA LYS A 18 25.55 -2.85 -5.26
C LYS A 18 24.06 -2.53 -5.45
N THR A 19 23.26 -3.50 -5.88
CA THR A 19 21.81 -3.37 -6.04
C THR A 19 21.15 -2.94 -4.72
N LYS A 20 21.44 -3.62 -3.62
CA LYS A 20 20.92 -3.25 -2.30
C LYS A 20 21.27 -1.82 -1.90
N ASN A 21 22.54 -1.41 -2.06
CA ASN A 21 22.96 -0.05 -1.70
C ASN A 21 22.29 1.00 -2.58
N ASN A 22 22.19 0.77 -3.88
CA ASN A 22 21.51 1.67 -4.81
C ASN A 22 20.05 1.82 -4.47
N PHE A 23 19.36 0.72 -4.23
CA PHE A 23 17.96 0.68 -3.86
C PHE A 23 17.69 1.49 -2.57
N LEU A 24 18.41 1.19 -1.49
CA LEU A 24 18.26 1.91 -0.23
C LEU A 24 18.64 3.39 -0.35
N SER A 25 19.62 3.72 -1.22
CA SER A 25 19.99 5.12 -1.47
C SER A 25 18.90 5.87 -2.22
N SER A 26 18.25 5.23 -3.20
CA SER A 26 17.09 5.82 -3.90
C SER A 26 15.92 6.04 -2.96
N LEU A 27 15.58 5.05 -2.14
CA LEU A 27 14.55 5.19 -1.11
C LEU A 27 14.87 6.30 -0.09
N LYS A 28 16.15 6.45 0.30
CA LYS A 28 16.55 7.54 1.17
C LYS A 28 16.34 8.92 0.53
N LYS A 29 16.64 9.06 -0.77
CA LYS A 29 16.37 10.31 -1.51
C LYS A 29 14.89 10.66 -1.48
N VAL A 30 14.02 9.69 -1.75
CA VAL A 30 12.57 9.87 -1.66
C VAL A 30 12.16 10.42 -0.29
N ILE A 31 12.60 9.80 0.80
CA ILE A 31 12.27 10.27 2.16
C ILE A 31 12.73 11.71 2.37
N VAL A 32 13.98 12.03 1.99
CA VAL A 32 14.53 13.37 2.15
C VAL A 32 13.74 14.40 1.34
N SER A 33 13.33 14.07 0.12
CA SER A 33 12.52 14.96 -0.71
C SER A 33 11.14 15.20 -0.12
N ILE A 34 10.45 14.17 0.36
CA ILE A 34 9.14 14.33 1.03
C ILE A 34 9.27 15.21 2.29
N ILE A 35 10.26 14.93 3.14
CA ILE A 35 10.51 15.73 4.35
C ILE A 35 10.69 17.21 3.99
N LYS A 36 11.40 17.49 2.91
CA LYS A 36 11.67 18.86 2.45
C LYS A 36 10.43 19.51 1.82
N GLU A 37 9.71 18.79 0.94
CA GLU A 37 8.53 19.31 0.24
C GLU A 37 7.39 19.62 1.20
N GLU A 38 7.14 18.73 2.16
CA GLU A 38 6.06 18.88 3.14
C GLU A 38 6.50 19.60 4.41
N ASN A 39 7.76 20.07 4.45
CA ASN A 39 8.34 20.77 5.60
C ASN A 39 8.16 20.01 6.93
N LEU A 40 8.34 18.68 6.88
CA LEU A 40 8.17 17.82 8.04
C LEU A 40 9.30 18.02 9.06
N LYS A 41 8.95 18.07 10.34
CA LYS A 41 9.91 18.25 11.43
C LYS A 41 10.45 16.91 11.96
N VAL A 42 10.86 16.03 11.03
CA VAL A 42 11.49 14.74 11.35
C VAL A 42 12.81 14.61 10.63
N SER A 43 13.71 13.83 11.21
CA SER A 43 14.98 13.45 10.62
C SER A 43 15.07 11.93 10.48
N ILE A 44 15.69 11.46 9.39
CA ILE A 44 15.97 10.03 9.23
C ILE A 44 16.83 9.49 10.38
N ASP A 45 17.70 10.32 10.93
CA ASP A 45 18.60 9.92 12.00
C ASP A 45 17.89 9.81 13.36
N ASP A 46 16.73 10.44 13.53
CA ASP A 46 15.94 10.41 14.77
C ASP A 46 14.93 9.25 14.80
N MET A 47 14.85 8.48 13.72
CA MET A 47 13.85 7.40 13.57
C MET A 47 14.17 6.11 14.34
N GLU A 48 15.18 6.09 15.19
CA GLU A 48 15.40 5.02 16.17
C GLU A 48 14.23 4.86 17.17
N TYR A 49 13.42 5.88 17.34
CA TYR A 49 12.25 5.85 18.23
C TYR A 49 11.12 4.94 17.79
N PHE A 50 11.16 4.48 16.54
CA PHE A 50 10.21 3.48 16.02
C PHE A 50 10.76 2.06 16.11
N ASP A 51 11.65 1.82 17.06
CA ASP A 51 12.21 0.52 17.37
C ASP A 51 11.12 -0.39 17.96
N ASN A 52 10.37 -1.01 17.08
CA ASN A 52 9.32 -1.96 17.45
C ASN A 52 9.90 -3.36 17.47
N LYS A 53 9.95 -3.99 18.67
CA LYS A 53 10.44 -5.36 18.86
C LYS A 53 9.76 -6.38 17.94
N ALA A 54 8.49 -6.16 17.57
CA ALA A 54 7.78 -6.99 16.61
C ALA A 54 8.39 -6.99 15.20
N LEU A 55 9.23 -5.99 14.87
CA LEU A 55 9.91 -5.88 13.59
C LEU A 55 11.33 -6.48 13.59
N TYR A 56 11.88 -6.87 14.73
CA TYR A 56 13.26 -7.39 14.82
C TYR A 56 13.49 -8.62 13.94
N GLN A 57 12.51 -9.47 13.79
CA GLN A 57 12.60 -10.63 12.90
C GLN A 57 12.76 -10.27 11.41
N PHE A 58 12.44 -9.02 11.04
CA PHE A 58 12.55 -8.52 9.67
C PHE A 58 13.78 -7.66 9.45
N THR A 59 14.68 -7.54 10.41
CA THR A 59 15.90 -6.73 10.26
C THR A 59 16.81 -7.28 9.16
N ILE A 60 17.54 -6.37 8.53
CA ILE A 60 18.57 -6.70 7.54
C ILE A 60 19.95 -6.33 8.09
N PRO A 61 21.01 -7.09 7.77
CA PRO A 61 22.36 -6.73 8.16
C PRO A 61 22.80 -5.48 7.39
N THR A 62 22.98 -4.38 8.11
CA THR A 62 23.55 -3.14 7.59
C THR A 62 24.36 -2.45 8.67
N LYS A 63 25.51 -1.87 8.28
CA LYS A 63 26.37 -1.10 9.19
C LYS A 63 25.96 0.36 9.28
N SER A 64 25.21 0.85 8.28
CA SER A 64 24.79 2.25 8.21
C SER A 64 23.48 2.46 8.98
N LYS A 65 23.50 3.36 9.96
CA LYS A 65 22.31 3.82 10.70
C LYS A 65 21.24 4.35 9.73
N ALA A 66 21.64 5.20 8.79
CA ALA A 66 20.73 5.77 7.79
C ALA A 66 20.09 4.70 6.88
N GLN A 67 20.83 3.68 6.46
CA GLN A 67 20.25 2.58 5.68
C GLN A 67 19.24 1.77 6.50
N ARG A 68 19.55 1.54 7.78
CA ARG A 68 18.63 0.84 8.68
C ARG A 68 17.33 1.63 8.87
N ALA A 69 17.45 2.93 9.15
CA ALA A 69 16.29 3.80 9.29
C ALA A 69 15.45 3.83 8.01
N THR A 70 16.07 4.03 6.84
CA THR A 70 15.38 3.97 5.53
C THR A 70 14.63 2.66 5.35
N TYR A 71 15.31 1.54 5.58
CA TYR A 71 14.69 0.22 5.48
C TYR A 71 13.50 0.07 6.43
N THR A 72 13.65 0.48 7.68
CA THR A 72 12.59 0.36 8.70
C THR A 72 11.37 1.20 8.36
N ILE A 73 11.56 2.41 7.83
CA ILE A 73 10.46 3.26 7.35
C ILE A 73 9.67 2.55 6.27
N PHE A 74 10.34 2.08 5.23
CA PHE A 74 9.66 1.41 4.12
C PHE A 74 9.07 0.05 4.53
N LEU A 75 9.70 -0.68 5.44
CA LEU A 75 9.11 -1.89 6.00
C LEU A 75 7.78 -1.59 6.72
N GLN A 76 7.73 -0.53 7.53
CA GLN A 76 6.50 -0.12 8.22
C GLN A 76 5.45 0.37 7.23
N THR A 77 5.83 1.21 6.28
CA THR A 77 4.94 1.68 5.21
C THR A 77 4.35 0.50 4.44
N LEU A 78 5.19 -0.43 3.98
CA LEU A 78 4.73 -1.61 3.24
C LEU A 78 3.77 -2.48 4.05
N ARG A 79 3.99 -2.60 5.37
CA ARG A 79 3.08 -3.32 6.28
C ARG A 79 1.71 -2.64 6.39
N ILE A 80 1.69 -1.32 6.43
CA ILE A 80 0.46 -0.53 6.46
C ILE A 80 -0.27 -0.65 5.12
N VAL A 81 0.43 -0.49 4.01
CA VAL A 81 -0.16 -0.65 2.67
C VAL A 81 -0.72 -2.06 2.49
N ALA A 82 0.04 -3.10 2.85
CA ALA A 82 -0.44 -4.49 2.80
C ALA A 82 -1.62 -4.81 3.74
N LEU A 83 -1.90 -3.96 4.72
CA LEU A 83 -3.09 -4.06 5.56
C LEU A 83 -4.29 -3.35 4.94
N LEU A 84 -4.04 -2.23 4.26
CA LEU A 84 -5.07 -1.29 3.84
C LEU A 84 -5.37 -1.33 2.33
N HIS A 85 -4.59 -2.05 1.50
CA HIS A 85 -4.79 -2.05 0.05
C HIS A 85 -6.20 -2.48 -0.37
N ASP A 86 -6.78 -3.43 0.36
CA ASP A 86 -8.12 -3.98 0.12
C ASP A 86 -9.22 -3.37 1.00
N VAL A 87 -8.91 -2.37 1.82
CA VAL A 87 -9.87 -1.78 2.76
C VAL A 87 -11.08 -1.14 2.05
N GLY A 88 -10.94 -0.80 0.79
CA GLY A 88 -11.99 -0.22 -0.04
C GLY A 88 -12.97 -1.23 -0.65
N HIS A 89 -12.75 -2.52 -0.50
CA HIS A 89 -13.66 -3.52 -1.04
C HIS A 89 -15.03 -3.48 -0.37
N LEU A 90 -16.06 -3.43 -1.20
CA LEU A 90 -17.44 -3.52 -0.76
C LEU A 90 -17.82 -4.98 -0.41
N PRO A 91 -18.91 -5.20 0.36
CA PRO A 91 -19.46 -6.54 0.55
C PRO A 91 -19.67 -7.24 -0.80
N PHE A 92 -19.25 -8.51 -0.89
CA PHE A 92 -19.20 -9.30 -2.14
C PHE A 92 -18.16 -8.82 -3.17
N SER A 93 -17.21 -7.94 -2.76
CA SER A 93 -16.03 -7.55 -3.51
C SER A 93 -16.34 -7.17 -4.98
N HIS A 94 -15.61 -7.69 -5.93
CA HIS A 94 -15.73 -7.38 -7.36
C HIS A 94 -17.13 -7.59 -7.97
N GLN A 95 -17.97 -8.43 -7.37
CA GLN A 95 -19.34 -8.65 -7.88
C GLN A 95 -20.20 -7.39 -7.73
N VAL A 96 -20.12 -6.75 -6.58
CA VAL A 96 -20.85 -5.49 -6.33
C VAL A 96 -20.24 -4.35 -7.11
N GLU A 97 -18.94 -4.26 -7.19
CA GLU A 97 -18.26 -3.25 -8.00
C GLU A 97 -18.66 -3.33 -9.47
N TYR A 98 -18.66 -4.54 -10.03
CA TYR A 98 -19.11 -4.78 -11.40
C TYR A 98 -20.57 -4.35 -11.60
N ALA A 99 -21.44 -4.66 -10.64
CA ALA A 99 -22.84 -4.26 -10.70
C ALA A 99 -22.99 -2.73 -10.65
N LEU A 100 -22.27 -2.05 -9.76
CA LEU A 100 -22.28 -0.60 -9.64
C LEU A 100 -21.72 0.08 -10.91
N LYS A 101 -20.64 -0.44 -11.46
CA LYS A 101 -20.09 0.05 -12.74
C LYS A 101 -21.09 -0.09 -13.87
N LYS A 102 -21.76 -1.24 -13.97
CA LYS A 102 -22.83 -1.42 -14.98
C LYS A 102 -24.00 -0.44 -14.83
N VAL A 103 -24.39 -0.11 -13.60
CA VAL A 103 -25.43 0.90 -13.35
C VAL A 103 -24.92 2.27 -13.81
N TYR A 104 -23.70 2.63 -13.47
CA TYR A 104 -23.08 3.87 -13.90
C TYR A 104 -23.01 3.99 -15.42
N ASP A 105 -22.50 2.95 -16.10
CA ASP A 105 -22.40 2.92 -17.57
C ASP A 105 -23.76 3.11 -18.25
N LYS A 106 -24.83 2.45 -17.74
CA LYS A 106 -26.19 2.64 -18.25
C LYS A 106 -26.72 4.07 -18.06
N ILE A 107 -26.40 4.70 -16.94
CA ILE A 107 -26.78 6.09 -16.70
C ILE A 107 -26.05 7.01 -17.69
N LYS A 108 -24.77 6.77 -17.94
CA LYS A 108 -24.01 7.50 -18.95
C LYS A 108 -24.55 7.32 -20.38
N GLU A 109 -24.98 6.10 -20.72
CA GLU A 109 -25.62 5.85 -22.03
C GLU A 109 -26.94 6.63 -22.21
N LYS A 110 -27.78 6.72 -21.15
CA LYS A 110 -28.99 7.55 -21.16
C LYS A 110 -28.67 9.02 -21.37
N GLU A 111 -27.69 9.54 -20.65
CA GLU A 111 -27.25 10.92 -20.76
C GLU A 111 -26.75 11.25 -22.18
N GLN A 112 -26.00 10.34 -22.80
CA GLN A 112 -25.54 10.51 -24.19
C GLN A 112 -26.69 10.51 -25.20
N LYS A 113 -27.80 9.80 -24.90
CA LYS A 113 -29.04 9.79 -25.74
C LYS A 113 -29.95 10.95 -25.43
N ILE A 114 -29.58 11.89 -24.56
CA ILE A 114 -30.37 13.05 -24.12
C ILE A 114 -31.70 12.58 -23.47
N GLU A 115 -31.67 11.46 -22.78
CA GLU A 115 -32.79 10.97 -21.97
C GLU A 115 -32.74 11.60 -20.57
N ASP A 116 -33.93 11.94 -20.04
CA ASP A 116 -34.02 12.51 -18.70
C ASP A 116 -33.63 11.49 -17.64
N LEU A 117 -32.69 11.87 -16.78
CA LEU A 117 -32.30 11.08 -15.61
C LEU A 117 -33.22 11.39 -14.44
N CYS A 118 -33.67 10.37 -13.73
CA CYS A 118 -34.39 10.59 -12.49
C CYS A 118 -33.41 11.04 -11.38
N GLU A 119 -33.96 11.64 -10.31
CA GLU A 119 -33.18 12.17 -9.19
C GLU A 119 -32.23 11.13 -8.57
N LYS A 120 -32.67 9.87 -8.47
CA LYS A 120 -31.85 8.76 -7.93
C LYS A 120 -30.67 8.43 -8.84
N GLU A 121 -30.88 8.42 -10.15
CA GLU A 121 -29.81 8.17 -11.13
C GLU A 121 -28.77 9.30 -11.11
N LEU A 122 -29.24 10.55 -11.06
CA LEU A 122 -28.36 11.70 -10.97
C LEU A 122 -27.52 11.69 -9.68
N ARG A 123 -28.17 11.42 -8.54
CA ARG A 123 -27.46 11.30 -7.25
C ARG A 123 -26.44 10.16 -7.25
N PHE A 124 -26.80 8.99 -7.79
CA PHE A 124 -25.87 7.86 -7.89
C PHE A 124 -24.68 8.22 -8.76
N LYS A 125 -24.91 8.81 -9.94
CA LYS A 125 -23.85 9.24 -10.85
C LYS A 125 -22.89 10.21 -10.16
N ASN A 126 -23.42 11.26 -9.54
CA ASN A 126 -22.58 12.28 -8.89
C ASN A 126 -21.73 11.66 -7.77
N ASN A 127 -22.31 10.80 -6.93
CA ASN A 127 -21.55 10.13 -5.85
C ASN A 127 -20.48 9.19 -6.43
N TYR A 128 -20.78 8.46 -7.50
CA TYR A 128 -19.81 7.56 -8.13
C TYR A 128 -18.64 8.34 -8.72
N GLU A 129 -18.91 9.43 -9.42
CA GLU A 129 -17.89 10.32 -10.01
C GLU A 129 -17.05 11.02 -8.93
N GLU A 130 -17.67 11.45 -7.82
CA GLU A 130 -16.99 12.04 -6.67
C GLU A 130 -16.03 11.04 -6.03
N ILE A 131 -16.48 9.81 -5.77
CA ILE A 131 -15.64 8.77 -5.15
C ILE A 131 -14.46 8.41 -6.06
N THR A 132 -14.70 8.23 -7.36
CA THR A 132 -13.66 7.83 -8.31
C THR A 132 -12.79 9.00 -8.81
N ASN A 133 -13.09 10.24 -8.39
CA ASN A 133 -12.42 11.47 -8.87
C ASN A 133 -12.32 11.55 -10.39
N ASN A 134 -13.27 10.94 -11.11
CA ASN A 134 -13.28 10.80 -12.57
C ASN A 134 -12.01 10.18 -13.20
N SER A 135 -11.11 9.63 -12.40
CA SER A 135 -9.78 9.19 -12.86
C SER A 135 -9.45 7.73 -12.53
N LYS A 136 -10.05 7.13 -11.50
CA LYS A 136 -9.80 5.73 -11.14
C LYS A 136 -10.90 4.84 -11.73
N GLU A 137 -10.49 3.89 -12.57
CA GLU A 137 -11.41 2.91 -13.16
C GLU A 137 -11.93 1.89 -12.15
N VAL A 138 -11.20 1.69 -11.05
CA VAL A 138 -11.45 0.65 -10.05
C VAL A 138 -12.00 1.26 -8.78
N LEU A 139 -13.24 0.93 -8.43
CA LEU A 139 -13.98 1.57 -7.34
C LEU A 139 -13.36 1.31 -5.97
N HIS A 140 -12.93 0.07 -5.68
CA HIS A 140 -12.34 -0.26 -4.39
C HIS A 140 -11.01 0.47 -4.14
N GLU A 141 -10.21 0.71 -5.18
CA GLU A 141 -8.98 1.48 -5.04
C GLU A 141 -9.28 2.94 -4.66
N ALA A 142 -10.28 3.55 -5.32
CA ALA A 142 -10.70 4.91 -5.00
C ALA A 142 -11.25 5.03 -3.57
N ILE A 143 -12.09 4.07 -3.15
CA ILE A 143 -12.61 4.01 -1.77
C ILE A 143 -11.45 3.79 -0.78
N GLY A 144 -10.55 2.86 -1.06
CA GLY A 144 -9.39 2.55 -0.22
C GLY A 144 -8.49 3.76 -0.01
N GLU A 145 -8.19 4.51 -1.06
CA GLU A 145 -7.40 5.75 -0.95
C GLU A 145 -8.11 6.80 -0.08
N ASN A 146 -9.43 7.00 -0.27
CA ASN A 146 -10.19 7.94 0.54
C ASN A 146 -10.24 7.53 2.01
N LEU A 147 -10.44 6.23 2.28
CA LEU A 147 -10.41 5.69 3.65
C LEU A 147 -9.03 5.82 4.30
N LEU A 148 -7.96 5.58 3.52
CA LEU A 148 -6.60 5.77 4.00
C LEU A 148 -6.35 7.23 4.39
N LYS A 149 -6.73 8.18 3.53
CA LYS A 149 -6.61 9.62 3.83
C LYS A 149 -7.40 9.99 5.09
N LEU A 150 -8.63 9.52 5.20
CA LEU A 150 -9.49 9.76 6.36
C LEU A 150 -8.86 9.21 7.64
N LEU A 151 -8.39 7.98 7.61
CA LEU A 151 -7.74 7.32 8.75
C LEU A 151 -6.52 8.11 9.24
N PHE A 152 -5.65 8.53 8.33
CA PHE A 152 -4.44 9.25 8.69
C PHE A 152 -4.70 10.69 9.12
N ASP A 153 -5.69 11.37 8.54
CA ASP A 153 -5.95 12.79 8.81
C ASP A 153 -6.76 13.01 10.09
N TYR A 154 -7.62 12.08 10.48
CA TYR A 154 -8.55 12.28 11.60
C TYR A 154 -8.29 11.28 12.73
N GLU A 155 -8.34 9.99 12.45
CA GLU A 155 -8.37 8.99 13.52
C GLU A 155 -6.99 8.79 14.18
N LEU A 156 -5.94 8.69 13.38
CA LEU A 156 -4.61 8.42 13.94
C LEU A 156 -3.95 9.65 14.52
N GLU A 157 -4.25 10.85 14.01
CA GLU A 157 -3.67 12.08 14.53
C GLU A 157 -4.17 12.39 15.94
N GLU A 158 -5.41 12.05 16.26
CA GLU A 158 -5.98 12.22 17.61
C GLU A 158 -5.36 11.26 18.64
N LEU A 159 -4.95 10.06 18.21
CA LEU A 159 -4.36 9.05 19.08
C LEU A 159 -2.89 9.33 19.45
N LEU A 160 -2.19 10.16 18.66
CA LEU A 160 -0.78 10.44 18.85
C LEU A 160 -0.55 11.64 19.75
N VAL A 161 0.16 11.43 20.84
CA VAL A 161 0.43 12.47 21.86
C VAL A 161 1.65 13.30 21.49
N LYS A 162 2.66 12.70 20.83
CA LYS A 162 3.93 13.34 20.58
C LYS A 162 3.98 13.99 19.20
N SER A 163 4.46 15.23 19.14
CA SER A 163 4.56 15.99 17.89
C SER A 163 5.35 15.28 16.79
N TYR A 164 6.46 14.62 17.12
CA TYR A 164 7.27 13.91 16.14
C TYR A 164 6.57 12.65 15.56
N GLU A 165 5.69 12.02 16.34
CA GLU A 165 4.88 10.88 15.87
C GLU A 165 3.91 11.32 14.80
N LYS A 166 3.29 12.50 14.96
CA LYS A 166 2.39 13.11 13.97
C LYS A 166 3.14 13.40 12.65
N GLU A 167 4.31 13.99 12.74
CA GLU A 167 5.13 14.30 11.56
C GLU A 167 5.61 13.03 10.84
N TYR A 168 5.95 11.99 11.61
CA TYR A 168 6.28 10.69 11.05
C TYR A 168 5.06 10.04 10.37
N LEU A 169 3.90 10.16 10.96
CA LEU A 169 2.66 9.63 10.38
C LEU A 169 2.35 10.27 9.03
N LYS A 170 2.58 11.59 8.88
CA LYS A 170 2.45 12.28 7.59
C LYS A 170 3.40 11.70 6.54
N LEU A 171 4.65 11.44 6.91
CA LEU A 171 5.61 10.79 6.03
C LEU A 171 5.12 9.41 5.59
N ILE A 172 4.66 8.56 6.52
CA ILE A 172 4.13 7.23 6.21
C ILE A 172 2.90 7.33 5.31
N LYS A 173 1.97 8.27 5.57
CA LYS A 173 0.82 8.53 4.70
C LYS A 173 1.26 8.81 3.27
N ARG A 174 2.17 9.77 3.08
CA ARG A 174 2.66 10.14 1.74
C ARG A 174 3.30 8.96 1.02
N LEU A 175 4.16 8.22 1.72
CA LEU A 175 4.80 7.02 1.17
C LEU A 175 3.77 5.92 0.83
N SER A 176 2.74 5.74 1.65
CA SER A 176 1.68 4.76 1.39
C SER A 176 0.90 5.09 0.12
N ILE A 177 0.57 6.36 -0.10
CA ILE A 177 -0.10 6.82 -1.32
C ILE A 177 0.80 6.58 -2.55
N LEU A 178 2.09 6.89 -2.47
CA LEU A 178 3.03 6.65 -3.57
C LEU A 178 3.11 5.17 -3.95
N ILE A 179 3.05 4.26 -2.98
CA ILE A 179 3.05 2.81 -3.23
C ILE A 179 1.71 2.37 -3.84
N LEU A 180 0.58 2.77 -3.27
CA LEU A 180 -0.75 2.36 -3.73
C LEU A 180 -1.05 2.84 -5.15
N ASP A 181 -0.62 4.05 -5.49
CA ASP A 181 -0.84 4.66 -6.80
C ASP A 181 0.27 4.32 -7.82
N GLU A 182 1.20 3.44 -7.48
CA GLU A 182 2.35 3.06 -8.34
C GLU A 182 3.07 4.27 -8.94
N GLN A 183 3.20 5.36 -8.18
CA GLN A 183 3.75 6.61 -8.70
C GLN A 183 5.25 6.51 -8.92
N VAL A 184 5.76 7.31 -9.88
CA VAL A 184 7.19 7.59 -10.00
C VAL A 184 7.50 8.90 -9.28
N PHE A 185 8.38 8.86 -8.28
CA PHE A 185 8.77 10.02 -7.50
C PHE A 185 10.29 10.03 -7.29
N GLU A 186 10.94 11.17 -7.53
CA GLU A 186 12.41 11.31 -7.45
C GLU A 186 13.18 10.26 -8.26
N GLY A 187 12.62 9.84 -9.39
CA GLY A 187 13.18 8.81 -10.25
C GLY A 187 13.08 7.39 -9.70
N PHE A 188 12.36 7.19 -8.60
CA PHE A 188 12.05 5.86 -8.07
C PHE A 188 10.63 5.44 -8.46
N ASP A 189 10.51 4.26 -9.08
CA ASP A 189 9.23 3.67 -9.45
C ASP A 189 8.66 2.85 -8.28
N PHE A 190 7.59 3.33 -7.68
CA PHE A 190 6.96 2.69 -6.52
C PHE A 190 6.23 1.39 -6.85
N LYS A 191 6.00 1.11 -8.12
CA LYS A 191 5.51 -0.19 -8.59
C LYS A 191 6.35 -1.36 -8.07
N VAL A 192 7.66 -1.16 -7.94
CA VAL A 192 8.58 -2.17 -7.36
C VAL A 192 8.17 -2.57 -5.94
N LEU A 193 7.68 -1.63 -5.13
CA LEU A 193 7.20 -1.90 -3.78
C LEU A 193 5.76 -2.42 -3.79
N HIS A 194 4.90 -1.91 -4.67
CA HIS A 194 3.53 -2.40 -4.84
C HIS A 194 3.50 -3.88 -5.21
N ASN A 195 4.41 -4.33 -6.05
CA ASN A 195 4.53 -5.74 -6.45
C ASN A 195 4.72 -6.74 -5.29
N PHE A 196 5.13 -6.31 -4.10
CA PHE A 196 5.14 -7.18 -2.92
C PHE A 196 3.75 -7.45 -2.35
N ILE A 197 2.75 -6.65 -2.75
CA ILE A 197 1.39 -6.65 -2.20
C ILE A 197 0.41 -7.17 -3.24
N ASP A 198 0.48 -6.64 -4.47
CA ASP A 198 -0.36 -7.03 -5.60
C ASP A 198 0.49 -7.26 -6.85
N SER A 199 0.61 -8.53 -7.24
CA SER A 199 1.29 -8.98 -8.45
C SER A 199 0.90 -10.42 -8.80
N THR A 200 1.64 -11.06 -9.69
CA THR A 200 1.39 -12.48 -10.05
C THR A 200 1.69 -13.43 -8.89
N VAL A 201 2.70 -13.13 -8.07
CA VAL A 201 3.07 -13.89 -6.86
C VAL A 201 3.39 -12.88 -5.77
N ASP A 202 2.42 -12.56 -4.96
CA ASP A 202 2.47 -11.54 -3.94
C ASP A 202 2.07 -12.06 -2.55
N ALA A 203 2.14 -11.17 -1.56
CA ALA A 203 1.84 -11.53 -0.19
C ALA A 203 0.35 -11.82 0.03
N ASP A 204 -0.54 -11.15 -0.70
CA ASP A 204 -1.98 -11.35 -0.58
C ASP A 204 -2.39 -12.70 -1.12
N ARG A 205 -1.97 -13.04 -2.35
CA ARG A 205 -2.25 -14.36 -2.96
C ARG A 205 -1.72 -15.51 -2.12
N LEU A 206 -0.52 -15.39 -1.59
CA LEU A 206 0.05 -16.41 -0.71
C LEU A 206 -0.75 -16.58 0.58
N ASP A 207 -1.34 -15.50 1.11
CA ASP A 207 -2.16 -15.54 2.31
C ASP A 207 -3.52 -16.18 2.04
N TYR A 208 -4.28 -15.66 1.06
CA TYR A 208 -5.63 -16.14 0.83
C TYR A 208 -5.67 -17.58 0.28
N ILE A 209 -4.73 -17.97 -0.59
CA ILE A 209 -4.65 -19.35 -1.08
C ILE A 209 -4.51 -20.33 0.09
N ASN A 210 -3.61 -20.05 1.04
CA ASN A 210 -3.45 -20.90 2.22
C ASN A 210 -4.72 -20.96 3.07
N ARG A 211 -5.34 -19.81 3.33
CA ARG A 211 -6.56 -19.69 4.13
C ARG A 211 -7.73 -20.42 3.48
N ASP A 212 -7.92 -20.23 2.18
CA ASP A 212 -9.03 -20.82 1.43
C ASP A 212 -8.90 -22.32 1.28
N MET A 213 -7.67 -22.83 1.10
CA MET A 213 -7.39 -24.27 1.10
C MET A 213 -7.75 -24.90 2.46
N LEU A 214 -7.36 -24.26 3.56
CA LEU A 214 -7.71 -24.74 4.90
C LEU A 214 -9.22 -24.69 5.14
N ALA A 215 -9.88 -23.61 4.74
CA ALA A 215 -11.32 -23.42 4.93
C ALA A 215 -12.17 -24.38 4.09
N SER A 216 -11.72 -24.71 2.88
CA SER A 216 -12.43 -25.65 1.98
C SER A 216 -12.22 -27.12 2.35
N GLY A 217 -11.34 -27.44 3.30
CA GLY A 217 -10.97 -28.82 3.65
C GLY A 217 -10.19 -29.52 2.52
N TYR A 218 -9.69 -28.77 1.55
CA TYR A 218 -8.90 -29.32 0.45
C TYR A 218 -7.50 -29.62 0.96
N ILE A 219 -7.24 -30.88 1.27
CA ILE A 219 -5.94 -31.34 1.78
C ILE A 219 -4.99 -31.56 0.59
N THR A 220 -4.55 -30.48 -0.04
CA THR A 220 -3.27 -30.50 -0.76
C THR A 220 -2.19 -30.17 0.28
N GLY A 221 -1.02 -30.74 0.15
CA GLY A 221 0.08 -30.47 1.10
C GLY A 221 0.28 -28.94 1.31
N PRO A 222 0.81 -28.53 2.45
CA PRO A 222 0.94 -27.12 2.79
C PRO A 222 1.70 -26.38 1.68
N ASN A 223 1.10 -25.32 1.14
CA ASN A 223 1.83 -24.42 0.25
C ASN A 223 3.02 -23.89 1.02
N ASP A 224 4.21 -24.11 0.49
CA ASP A 224 5.44 -23.64 1.13
C ASP A 224 5.64 -22.15 0.85
N HIS A 225 4.68 -21.34 1.34
CA HIS A 225 4.70 -19.88 1.19
C HIS A 225 5.98 -19.27 1.79
N ILE A 226 6.54 -19.92 2.83
CA ILE A 226 7.82 -19.50 3.41
C ILE A 226 8.95 -19.70 2.42
N ARG A 227 8.97 -20.82 1.69
CA ARG A 227 9.98 -21.07 0.66
C ARG A 227 9.86 -20.10 -0.50
N ILE A 228 8.63 -19.82 -0.94
CA ILE A 228 8.37 -18.86 -2.02
C ILE A 228 8.85 -17.47 -1.62
N THR A 229 8.49 -17.00 -0.42
CA THR A 229 8.93 -15.67 0.06
C THR A 229 10.44 -15.55 0.22
N LYS A 230 11.15 -16.67 0.48
CA LYS A 230 12.62 -16.70 0.53
C LYS A 230 13.29 -16.51 -0.84
N GLN A 231 12.57 -16.71 -1.93
CA GLN A 231 13.09 -16.54 -3.30
C GLN A 231 12.89 -15.12 -3.85
N ALA A 232 12.25 -14.22 -3.11
CA ALA A 232 12.10 -12.83 -3.54
C ALA A 232 13.47 -12.18 -3.80
N VAL A 233 13.61 -11.50 -4.93
CA VAL A 233 14.86 -10.85 -5.38
C VAL A 233 14.54 -9.46 -5.90
N LEU A 234 15.40 -8.49 -5.59
CA LEU A 234 15.41 -7.20 -6.29
C LEU A 234 16.22 -7.34 -7.58
N VAL A 235 15.60 -6.98 -8.68
CA VAL A 235 16.20 -7.01 -10.02
C VAL A 235 16.54 -5.60 -10.46
#